data_555c7a9617a530604c83bbeced7eef0d
#
_entry.id   555c7a9617a530604c83bbeced7eef0d
#
_cell.length_a   1.000
_cell.length_b   1.000
_cell.length_c   1.000
_cell.angle_alpha   90.00
_cell.angle_beta   90.00
_cell.angle_gamma   90.00
#
_symmetry.space_group_name_H-M   'P 1'
#
loop_
_entity.id
_entity.type
_entity.pdbx_description
1 polymer ?
#
loop_
_entity_poly.entity_id
_entity_poly.type
_entity_poly.pdbx_seq_one_letter_code
_entity_poly.pdbx_strand_id
1 'polypeptide(L)'
;PRESRSILRDANLHTGFINLNGALVFNEAGQLMVKHSIPTQKAIQIVNLLHKAGFYFEVVTENQVYSENLEQRITNVAHLMVDLNPLLDFRQAVAISAGNKTIMNMKQVPSFTELLADPEIEVMKFIAFDSRGHEAFADVKKEIAELGDLVITSSSSSNIEINADEAQKGLALLDYAKLKNIKKDEIAAIGDNLNDESMIRAAGVGVAMGNAIPLIKDIAQVTTKNNNEDGVAYILNQFIKDNQQK
;
A
#
# COMPACT_ATOMS: atom_id res chain seq x y z
N PRO A 1 1.90 8.61 5.79
CA PRO A 1 3.20 9.30 6.02
C PRO A 1 3.61 9.31 7.49
N ARG A 2 2.67 9.53 8.45
CA ARG A 2 3.01 9.67 9.89
C ARG A 2 3.64 8.43 10.49
N GLU A 3 3.14 7.24 10.14
CA GLU A 3 3.67 5.96 10.67
C GLU A 3 5.09 5.68 10.17
N SER A 4 5.33 5.79 8.87
CA SER A 4 6.67 5.56 8.28
C SER A 4 7.71 6.52 8.85
N ARG A 5 7.35 7.82 9.01
CA ARG A 5 8.24 8.81 9.61
C ARG A 5 8.59 8.50 11.06
N SER A 6 7.63 7.99 11.85
CA SER A 6 7.87 7.59 13.23
C SER A 6 8.90 6.46 13.30
N ILE A 7 8.71 5.41 12.50
CA ILE A 7 9.61 4.25 12.45
C ILE A 7 11.04 4.67 12.07
N LEU A 8 11.19 5.47 11.00
CA LEU A 8 12.50 5.94 10.55
C LEU A 8 13.20 6.79 11.60
N ARG A 9 12.47 7.72 12.22
CA ARG A 9 13.00 8.56 13.29
C ARG A 9 13.45 7.74 14.50
N ASP A 10 12.63 6.78 14.93
CA ASP A 10 12.93 5.93 16.08
C ASP A 10 14.15 5.02 15.81
N ALA A 11 14.39 4.67 14.54
CA ALA A 11 15.59 3.97 14.07
C ALA A 11 16.77 4.90 13.73
N ASN A 12 16.64 6.22 13.91
CA ASN A 12 17.62 7.24 13.50
C ASN A 12 18.05 7.13 12.03
N LEU A 13 17.09 6.81 11.16
CA LEU A 13 17.30 6.69 9.72
C LEU A 13 16.79 7.94 8.98
N HIS A 14 17.64 8.49 8.12
CA HIS A 14 17.34 9.62 7.24
C HIS A 14 17.31 9.14 5.79
N THR A 15 16.11 8.95 5.26
CA THR A 15 15.90 8.50 3.88
C THR A 15 14.67 9.19 3.29
N GLY A 16 14.62 9.28 1.97
CA GLY A 16 13.38 9.58 1.28
C GLY A 16 12.39 8.44 1.40
N PHE A 17 11.12 8.68 1.19
CA PHE A 17 10.11 7.64 1.24
C PHE A 17 8.97 7.86 0.26
N ILE A 18 8.54 6.75 -0.31
CA ILE A 18 7.43 6.64 -1.24
C ILE A 18 6.26 6.02 -0.46
N ASN A 19 5.15 6.73 -0.39
CA ASN A 19 3.96 6.32 0.36
C ASN A 19 2.75 6.14 -0.55
N LEU A 20 1.74 5.41 -0.04
CA LEU A 20 0.45 5.20 -0.69
C LEU A 20 0.61 4.72 -2.14
N ASN A 21 1.45 3.71 -2.33
CA ASN A 21 1.79 3.08 -3.63
C ASN A 21 2.46 4.02 -4.65
N GLY A 22 3.03 5.13 -4.22
CA GLY A 22 3.63 6.12 -5.11
C GLY A 22 2.83 7.42 -5.23
N ALA A 23 1.65 7.50 -4.61
CA ALA A 23 0.87 8.73 -4.61
C ALA A 23 1.57 9.89 -3.91
N LEU A 24 2.44 9.60 -2.96
CA LEU A 24 3.22 10.61 -2.22
C LEU A 24 4.70 10.22 -2.18
N VAL A 25 5.56 11.14 -2.61
CA VAL A 25 7.02 10.98 -2.56
C VAL A 25 7.63 12.10 -1.73
N PHE A 26 8.46 11.74 -0.76
CA PHE A 26 9.14 12.69 0.12
C PHE A 26 10.65 12.52 0.02
N ASN A 27 11.38 13.63 0.07
CA ASN A 27 12.84 13.61 0.17
C ASN A 27 13.31 13.31 1.61
N GLU A 28 14.60 13.21 1.83
CA GLU A 28 15.24 12.94 3.14
C GLU A 28 14.93 14.01 4.19
N ALA A 29 14.68 15.26 3.76
CA ALA A 29 14.25 16.34 4.65
C ALA A 29 12.75 16.25 5.01
N GLY A 30 12.03 15.29 4.44
CA GLY A 30 10.59 15.10 4.64
C GLY A 30 9.71 16.08 3.88
N GLN A 31 10.27 16.75 2.87
CA GLN A 31 9.51 17.63 1.97
C GLN A 31 8.79 16.81 0.92
N LEU A 32 7.53 17.13 0.65
CA LEU A 32 6.74 16.50 -0.40
C LEU A 32 7.29 16.92 -1.77
N MET A 33 7.66 15.94 -2.58
CA MET A 33 8.22 16.13 -3.91
C MET A 33 7.20 15.83 -5.02
N VAL A 34 6.37 14.81 -4.80
CA VAL A 34 5.36 14.35 -5.77
C VAL A 34 4.07 14.02 -5.02
N LYS A 35 2.95 14.42 -5.63
CA LYS A 35 1.60 14.05 -5.18
C LYS A 35 0.73 13.70 -6.39
N HIS A 36 0.16 12.48 -6.38
CA HIS A 36 -0.81 12.01 -7.36
C HIS A 36 -2.10 11.65 -6.64
N SER A 37 -3.17 12.40 -6.90
CA SER A 37 -4.49 12.16 -6.34
C SER A 37 -5.45 11.63 -7.40
N ILE A 38 -6.45 10.88 -6.97
CA ILE A 38 -7.56 10.47 -7.82
C ILE A 38 -8.46 11.70 -8.03
N PRO A 39 -8.80 12.07 -9.28
CA PRO A 39 -9.71 13.17 -9.54
C PRO A 39 -11.05 12.98 -8.82
N THR A 40 -11.58 14.04 -8.21
CA THR A 40 -12.79 13.97 -7.35
C THR A 40 -13.97 13.31 -8.06
N GLN A 41 -14.17 13.59 -9.35
CA GLN A 41 -15.26 12.97 -10.11
C GLN A 41 -15.11 11.45 -10.22
N LYS A 42 -13.88 10.94 -10.43
CA LYS A 42 -13.59 9.50 -10.43
C LYS A 42 -13.72 8.92 -9.04
N ALA A 43 -13.27 9.64 -8.01
CA ALA A 43 -13.44 9.22 -6.62
C ALA A 43 -14.91 9.00 -6.26
N ILE A 44 -15.81 9.88 -6.67
CA ILE A 44 -17.27 9.72 -6.48
C ILE A 44 -17.78 8.47 -7.23
N GLN A 45 -17.32 8.24 -8.46
CA GLN A 45 -17.71 7.04 -9.23
C GLN A 45 -17.24 5.76 -8.55
N ILE A 46 -16.00 5.72 -8.04
CA ILE A 46 -15.45 4.57 -7.29
C ILE A 46 -16.29 4.32 -6.02
N VAL A 47 -16.62 5.36 -5.25
CA VAL A 47 -17.51 5.25 -4.07
C VAL A 47 -18.83 4.59 -4.44
N ASN A 48 -19.48 5.06 -5.51
CA ASN A 48 -20.76 4.50 -5.96
C ASN A 48 -20.65 3.03 -6.37
N LEU A 49 -19.58 2.64 -7.08
CA LEU A 49 -19.35 1.26 -7.51
C LEU A 49 -19.10 0.33 -6.32
N LEU A 50 -18.26 0.74 -5.37
CA LEU A 50 -17.96 -0.04 -4.18
C LEU A 50 -19.18 -0.19 -3.25
N HIS A 51 -19.98 0.87 -3.08
CA HIS A 51 -21.26 0.81 -2.34
C HIS A 51 -22.27 -0.11 -3.02
N LYS A 52 -22.46 0.04 -4.33
CA LYS A 52 -23.36 -0.82 -5.13
C LYS A 52 -22.99 -2.30 -4.99
N ALA A 53 -21.68 -2.59 -4.95
CA ALA A 53 -21.17 -3.95 -4.78
C ALA A 53 -21.20 -4.45 -3.32
N GLY A 54 -21.51 -3.58 -2.36
CA GLY A 54 -21.62 -3.93 -0.94
C GLY A 54 -20.30 -4.16 -0.21
N PHE A 55 -19.18 -3.63 -0.74
CA PHE A 55 -17.88 -3.76 -0.11
C PHE A 55 -17.71 -2.76 1.04
N TYR A 56 -17.01 -3.20 2.09
CA TYR A 56 -16.39 -2.28 3.03
C TYR A 56 -15.13 -1.68 2.40
N PHE A 57 -14.98 -0.36 2.49
CA PHE A 57 -13.78 0.31 1.99
C PHE A 57 -13.44 1.57 2.79
N GLU A 58 -12.24 2.07 2.55
CA GLU A 58 -11.66 3.23 3.20
C GLU A 58 -11.21 4.25 2.16
N VAL A 59 -11.34 5.53 2.49
CA VAL A 59 -10.80 6.66 1.72
C VAL A 59 -9.54 7.15 2.40
N VAL A 60 -8.43 7.14 1.69
CA VAL A 60 -7.11 7.54 2.18
C VAL A 60 -6.70 8.86 1.53
N THR A 61 -6.46 9.86 2.35
CA THR A 61 -5.87 11.15 1.95
C THR A 61 -4.40 11.23 2.38
N GLU A 62 -3.74 12.34 2.12
CA GLU A 62 -2.36 12.55 2.57
C GLU A 62 -2.18 12.34 4.08
N ASN A 63 -3.13 12.82 4.88
CA ASN A 63 -2.95 12.91 6.33
C ASN A 63 -3.94 12.09 7.14
N GLN A 64 -4.99 11.53 6.51
CA GLN A 64 -6.09 10.90 7.20
C GLN A 64 -6.63 9.70 6.42
N VAL A 65 -7.09 8.69 7.17
CA VAL A 65 -7.90 7.58 6.67
C VAL A 65 -9.32 7.77 7.17
N TYR A 66 -10.28 7.70 6.26
CA TYR A 66 -11.70 7.86 6.54
C TYR A 66 -12.43 6.54 6.35
N SER A 67 -13.43 6.30 7.19
CA SER A 67 -14.34 5.16 7.10
C SER A 67 -15.76 5.60 7.40
N GLU A 68 -16.75 5.04 6.73
CA GLU A 68 -18.16 5.19 7.09
C GLU A 68 -18.58 4.24 8.22
N ASN A 69 -17.80 3.15 8.43
CA ASN A 69 -18.15 2.09 9.38
C ASN A 69 -16.90 1.54 10.09
N LEU A 70 -16.50 2.14 11.20
CA LEU A 70 -15.37 1.66 12.02
C LEU A 70 -15.63 0.32 12.69
N GLU A 71 -16.89 -0.01 13.00
CA GLU A 71 -17.26 -1.31 13.59
C GLU A 71 -16.94 -2.44 12.60
N GLN A 72 -17.25 -2.24 11.32
CA GLN A 72 -16.91 -3.19 10.27
C GLN A 72 -15.39 -3.32 10.12
N ARG A 73 -14.63 -2.23 10.25
CA ARG A 73 -13.16 -2.29 10.23
C ARG A 73 -12.60 -3.14 11.36
N ILE A 74 -13.08 -2.91 12.57
CA ILE A 74 -12.68 -3.69 13.75
C ILE A 74 -12.99 -5.18 13.53
N THR A 75 -14.17 -5.48 13.03
CA THR A 75 -14.62 -6.84 12.73
C THR A 75 -13.73 -7.51 11.67
N ASN A 76 -13.43 -6.82 10.57
CA ASN A 76 -12.59 -7.34 9.50
C ASN A 76 -11.17 -7.65 10.00
N VAL A 77 -10.58 -6.77 10.82
CA VAL A 77 -9.26 -7.02 11.40
C VAL A 77 -9.30 -8.17 12.41
N ALA A 78 -10.38 -8.28 13.21
CA ALA A 78 -10.53 -9.37 14.17
C ALA A 78 -10.62 -10.73 13.46
N HIS A 79 -11.36 -10.83 12.36
CA HIS A 79 -11.40 -12.06 11.55
C HIS A 79 -10.01 -12.42 11.02
N LEU A 80 -9.31 -11.45 10.41
CA LEU A 80 -7.95 -11.67 9.92
C LEU A 80 -7.00 -12.17 11.03
N MET A 81 -7.10 -11.61 12.24
CA MET A 81 -6.26 -12.03 13.36
C MET A 81 -6.56 -13.47 13.79
N VAL A 82 -7.83 -13.89 13.82
CA VAL A 82 -8.22 -15.26 14.13
C VAL A 82 -7.75 -16.23 13.05
N ASP A 83 -7.89 -15.85 11.76
CA ASP A 83 -7.44 -16.67 10.63
C ASP A 83 -5.92 -16.90 10.68
N LEU A 84 -5.14 -15.88 11.06
CA LEU A 84 -3.69 -15.97 11.20
C LEU A 84 -3.23 -16.65 12.49
N ASN A 85 -4.06 -16.67 13.54
CA ASN A 85 -3.79 -17.30 14.82
C ASN A 85 -5.03 -18.02 15.36
N PRO A 86 -5.23 -19.30 15.02
CA PRO A 86 -6.42 -20.07 15.43
C PRO A 86 -6.56 -20.25 16.94
N LEU A 87 -5.55 -19.94 17.74
CA LEU A 87 -5.61 -19.97 19.22
C LEU A 87 -6.22 -18.69 19.81
N LEU A 88 -6.41 -17.65 18.99
CA LEU A 88 -6.99 -16.39 19.43
C LEU A 88 -8.52 -16.46 19.37
N ASP A 89 -9.18 -16.20 20.50
CA ASP A 89 -10.65 -16.07 20.53
C ASP A 89 -11.09 -14.79 19.80
N PHE A 90 -12.18 -14.87 19.06
CA PHE A 90 -12.72 -13.74 18.28
C PHE A 90 -13.01 -12.51 19.16
N ARG A 91 -13.53 -12.69 20.37
CA ARG A 91 -13.76 -11.56 21.31
C ARG A 91 -12.48 -10.87 21.71
N GLN A 92 -11.41 -11.63 21.93
CA GLN A 92 -10.07 -11.08 22.21
C GLN A 92 -9.54 -10.35 20.98
N ALA A 93 -9.71 -10.92 19.78
CA ALA A 93 -9.32 -10.29 18.53
C ALA A 93 -10.06 -8.95 18.31
N VAL A 94 -11.35 -8.87 18.60
CA VAL A 94 -12.14 -7.61 18.55
C VAL A 94 -11.57 -6.58 19.52
N ALA A 95 -11.29 -6.98 20.78
CA ALA A 95 -10.75 -6.06 21.78
C ALA A 95 -9.36 -5.51 21.37
N ILE A 96 -8.50 -6.39 20.84
CA ILE A 96 -7.16 -6.01 20.32
C ILE A 96 -7.32 -5.07 19.10
N SER A 97 -8.22 -5.40 18.19
CA SER A 97 -8.47 -4.59 16.98
C SER A 97 -9.02 -3.21 17.32
N ALA A 98 -9.95 -3.13 18.28
CA ALA A 98 -10.49 -1.85 18.75
C ALA A 98 -9.43 -0.96 19.41
N GLY A 99 -8.42 -1.56 20.07
CA GLY A 99 -7.27 -0.85 20.63
C GLY A 99 -6.14 -0.58 19.62
N ASN A 100 -6.27 -1.01 18.37
CA ASN A 100 -5.25 -0.81 17.37
C ASN A 100 -5.10 0.67 17.02
N LYS A 101 -3.88 1.21 17.14
CA LYS A 101 -3.58 2.63 16.94
C LYS A 101 -3.98 3.13 15.54
N THR A 102 -3.86 2.32 14.52
CA THR A 102 -4.24 2.68 13.15
C THR A 102 -5.75 2.90 13.06
N ILE A 103 -6.55 1.98 13.62
CA ILE A 103 -8.02 2.09 13.64
C ILE A 103 -8.46 3.27 14.50
N MET A 104 -7.85 3.46 15.67
CA MET A 104 -8.16 4.60 16.57
C MET A 104 -7.85 5.96 15.93
N ASN A 105 -6.92 6.03 15.00
CA ASN A 105 -6.57 7.25 14.26
C ASN A 105 -7.43 7.47 13.01
N MET A 106 -8.28 6.53 12.63
CA MET A 106 -9.22 6.71 11.53
C MET A 106 -10.32 7.69 11.91
N LYS A 107 -10.82 8.41 10.92
CA LYS A 107 -11.93 9.34 11.11
C LYS A 107 -13.22 8.75 10.54
N GLN A 108 -14.21 8.57 11.37
CA GLN A 108 -15.54 8.17 10.90
C GLN A 108 -16.26 9.36 10.29
N VAL A 109 -16.90 9.13 9.15
CA VAL A 109 -17.72 10.10 8.44
C VAL A 109 -19.12 9.53 8.18
N PRO A 110 -20.17 10.36 8.11
CA PRO A 110 -21.52 9.88 7.82
C PRO A 110 -21.63 9.32 6.40
N SER A 111 -20.92 9.93 5.44
CA SER A 111 -20.94 9.55 4.03
C SER A 111 -19.67 10.00 3.32
N PHE A 112 -19.12 9.15 2.46
CA PHE A 112 -18.02 9.53 1.57
C PHE A 112 -18.47 10.54 0.50
N THR A 113 -19.75 10.54 0.13
CA THR A 113 -20.30 11.56 -0.78
C THR A 113 -20.23 12.95 -0.15
N GLU A 114 -20.57 13.09 1.14
CA GLU A 114 -20.43 14.35 1.86
C GLU A 114 -18.95 14.73 2.06
N LEU A 115 -18.09 13.75 2.38
CA LEU A 115 -16.66 13.98 2.50
C LEU A 115 -16.06 14.55 1.19
N LEU A 116 -16.43 13.96 0.05
CA LEU A 116 -15.91 14.35 -1.27
C LEU A 116 -16.55 15.64 -1.84
N ALA A 117 -17.57 16.17 -1.19
CA ALA A 117 -18.13 17.49 -1.51
C ALA A 117 -17.21 18.64 -1.03
N ASP A 118 -16.30 18.37 -0.09
CA ASP A 118 -15.27 19.32 0.34
C ASP A 118 -14.13 19.35 -0.71
N PRO A 119 -13.88 20.49 -1.39
CA PRO A 119 -12.84 20.61 -2.41
C PRO A 119 -11.41 20.46 -1.87
N GLU A 120 -11.21 20.59 -0.56
CA GLU A 120 -9.89 20.38 0.08
C GLU A 120 -9.57 18.89 0.27
N ILE A 121 -10.53 18.00 0.06
CA ILE A 121 -10.31 16.57 0.18
C ILE A 121 -9.72 16.00 -1.12
N GLU A 122 -8.46 15.66 -1.08
CA GLU A 122 -7.75 14.96 -2.15
C GLU A 122 -7.58 13.49 -1.81
N VAL A 123 -8.16 12.62 -2.61
CA VAL A 123 -8.09 11.16 -2.41
C VAL A 123 -6.82 10.61 -3.04
N MET A 124 -5.96 10.00 -2.22
CA MET A 124 -4.73 9.36 -2.68
C MET A 124 -4.97 7.89 -3.03
N LYS A 125 -5.86 7.23 -2.30
CA LYS A 125 -6.09 5.79 -2.44
C LYS A 125 -7.45 5.40 -1.86
N PHE A 126 -8.11 4.41 -2.48
CA PHE A 126 -9.14 3.61 -1.83
C PHE A 126 -8.56 2.25 -1.44
N ILE A 127 -9.03 1.67 -0.34
CA ILE A 127 -8.74 0.30 0.06
C ILE A 127 -10.06 -0.38 0.34
N ALA A 128 -10.43 -1.37 -0.49
CA ALA A 128 -11.61 -2.19 -0.25
C ALA A 128 -11.22 -3.56 0.28
N PHE A 129 -12.03 -4.11 1.18
CA PHE A 129 -11.76 -5.36 1.89
C PHE A 129 -12.87 -6.37 1.70
N ASP A 130 -12.50 -7.64 1.50
CA ASP A 130 -13.42 -8.77 1.50
C ASP A 130 -12.69 -10.05 1.92
N SER A 131 -13.22 -10.75 2.95
CA SER A 131 -12.63 -11.99 3.46
C SER A 131 -12.71 -13.17 2.47
N ARG A 132 -13.57 -13.10 1.46
CA ARG A 132 -13.65 -14.09 0.38
C ARG A 132 -12.46 -14.03 -0.59
N GLY A 133 -11.61 -13.01 -0.48
CA GLY A 133 -10.41 -12.84 -1.30
C GLY A 133 -10.64 -12.12 -2.62
N HIS A 134 -9.60 -12.15 -3.48
CA HIS A 134 -9.54 -11.34 -4.70
C HIS A 134 -10.64 -11.64 -5.72
N GLU A 135 -11.17 -12.86 -5.73
CA GLU A 135 -12.23 -13.26 -6.65
C GLU A 135 -13.52 -12.49 -6.40
N ALA A 136 -13.80 -12.12 -5.14
CA ALA A 136 -14.97 -11.32 -4.79
C ALA A 136 -14.99 -9.95 -5.50
N PHE A 137 -13.82 -9.41 -5.82
CA PHE A 137 -13.68 -8.11 -6.49
C PHE A 137 -13.72 -8.18 -8.03
N ALA A 138 -13.87 -9.36 -8.64
CA ALA A 138 -13.67 -9.54 -10.08
C ALA A 138 -14.53 -8.59 -10.92
N ASP A 139 -15.82 -8.43 -10.59
CA ASP A 139 -16.73 -7.59 -11.38
C ASP A 139 -16.51 -6.10 -11.10
N VAL A 140 -16.39 -5.69 -9.85
CA VAL A 140 -16.15 -4.27 -9.51
C VAL A 140 -14.80 -3.77 -10.05
N LYS A 141 -13.79 -4.63 -10.12
CA LYS A 141 -12.49 -4.29 -10.74
C LYS A 141 -12.64 -3.96 -12.22
N LYS A 142 -13.50 -4.69 -12.95
CA LYS A 142 -13.78 -4.38 -14.36
C LYS A 142 -14.49 -3.03 -14.49
N GLU A 143 -15.55 -2.80 -13.69
CA GLU A 143 -16.28 -1.53 -13.71
C GLU A 143 -15.36 -0.34 -13.34
N ILE A 144 -14.47 -0.50 -12.37
CA ILE A 144 -13.49 0.53 -11.99
C ILE A 144 -12.43 0.75 -13.09
N ALA A 145 -11.95 -0.31 -13.74
CA ALA A 145 -10.99 -0.19 -14.83
C ALA A 145 -11.55 0.57 -16.04
N GLU A 146 -12.86 0.49 -16.30
CA GLU A 146 -13.53 1.25 -17.36
C GLU A 146 -13.54 2.77 -17.12
N LEU A 147 -13.31 3.23 -15.88
CA LEU A 147 -13.17 4.66 -15.58
C LEU A 147 -11.86 5.27 -16.14
N GLY A 148 -10.86 4.43 -16.49
CA GLY A 148 -9.56 4.86 -17.03
C GLY A 148 -8.69 5.60 -16.01
N ASP A 149 -7.41 5.75 -16.32
CA ASP A 149 -6.39 6.46 -15.52
C ASP A 149 -6.36 6.03 -14.02
N LEU A 150 -6.59 4.75 -13.78
CA LEU A 150 -6.57 4.14 -12.46
C LEU A 150 -5.77 2.84 -12.49
N VAL A 151 -5.04 2.56 -11.42
CA VAL A 151 -4.37 1.29 -11.18
C VAL A 151 -5.00 0.58 -9.99
N ILE A 152 -5.25 -0.72 -10.14
CA ILE A 152 -5.80 -1.57 -9.08
C ILE A 152 -4.71 -2.58 -8.71
N THR A 153 -4.27 -2.52 -7.46
CA THR A 153 -3.26 -3.41 -6.89
C THR A 153 -3.79 -4.10 -5.62
N SER A 154 -2.94 -4.77 -4.90
CA SER A 154 -3.26 -5.39 -3.62
C SER A 154 -2.00 -5.50 -2.76
N SER A 155 -2.17 -5.42 -1.46
CA SER A 155 -1.15 -5.67 -0.44
C SER A 155 -1.46 -6.88 0.44
N SER A 156 -2.60 -7.53 0.23
CA SER A 156 -2.99 -8.77 0.94
C SER A 156 -3.96 -9.60 0.09
N SER A 157 -4.22 -10.84 0.49
CA SER A 157 -5.20 -11.70 -0.19
C SER A 157 -6.66 -11.22 -0.07
N SER A 158 -6.96 -10.33 0.87
CA SER A 158 -8.31 -9.91 1.21
C SER A 158 -8.60 -8.43 0.91
N ASN A 159 -7.75 -7.76 0.13
CA ASN A 159 -7.99 -6.37 -0.24
C ASN A 159 -7.71 -6.09 -1.71
N ILE A 160 -8.26 -4.99 -2.20
CA ILE A 160 -7.79 -4.28 -3.38
C ILE A 160 -7.48 -2.82 -3.01
N GLU A 161 -6.51 -2.25 -3.70
CA GLU A 161 -6.08 -0.87 -3.55
C GLU A 161 -6.21 -0.17 -4.90
N ILE A 162 -6.93 0.97 -4.91
CA ILE A 162 -7.20 1.74 -6.12
C ILE A 162 -6.48 3.08 -5.98
N ASN A 163 -5.62 3.38 -6.92
CA ASN A 163 -4.86 4.64 -6.99
C ASN A 163 -5.04 5.28 -8.39
N ALA A 164 -4.63 6.53 -8.54
CA ALA A 164 -4.35 7.09 -9.86
C ALA A 164 -3.26 6.25 -10.56
N ASP A 165 -3.28 6.13 -11.88
CA ASP A 165 -2.35 5.29 -12.64
C ASP A 165 -0.90 5.77 -12.56
N GLU A 166 -0.66 7.07 -12.34
CA GLU A 166 0.67 7.62 -12.04
C GLU A 166 1.18 7.22 -10.64
N ALA A 167 0.28 6.84 -9.73
CA ALA A 167 0.64 6.47 -8.36
C ALA A 167 1.03 4.99 -8.27
N GLN A 168 2.15 4.62 -8.88
CA GLN A 168 2.75 3.30 -8.80
C GLN A 168 4.13 3.37 -8.17
N LYS A 169 4.48 2.38 -7.32
CA LYS A 169 5.79 2.32 -6.63
C LYS A 169 6.96 2.40 -7.60
N GLY A 170 6.84 1.77 -8.77
CA GLY A 170 7.87 1.76 -9.81
C GLY A 170 8.07 3.12 -10.47
N LEU A 171 6.99 3.80 -10.82
CA LEU A 171 7.06 5.15 -11.39
C LEU A 171 7.67 6.12 -10.38
N ALA A 172 7.17 6.12 -9.16
CA ALA A 172 7.68 6.96 -8.08
C ALA A 172 9.17 6.68 -7.77
N LEU A 173 9.60 5.41 -7.82
CA LEU A 173 10.99 5.00 -7.66
C LEU A 173 11.88 5.59 -8.76
N LEU A 174 11.46 5.50 -10.03
CA LEU A 174 12.22 6.03 -11.17
C LEU A 174 12.29 7.56 -11.14
N ASP A 175 11.19 8.24 -10.78
CA ASP A 175 11.17 9.69 -10.65
C ASP A 175 12.09 10.16 -9.51
N TYR A 176 12.06 9.47 -8.38
CA TYR A 176 12.98 9.75 -7.28
C TYR A 176 14.44 9.51 -7.67
N ALA A 177 14.74 8.41 -8.32
CA ALA A 177 16.06 8.07 -8.82
C ALA A 177 16.59 9.15 -9.80
N LYS A 178 15.72 9.60 -10.72
CA LYS A 178 16.05 10.69 -11.66
C LYS A 178 16.39 12.00 -10.94
N LEU A 179 15.62 12.37 -9.92
CA LEU A 179 15.89 13.55 -9.09
C LEU A 179 17.25 13.46 -8.36
N LYS A 180 17.68 12.24 -8.04
CA LYS A 180 18.96 11.95 -7.36
C LYS A 180 20.11 11.64 -8.32
N ASN A 181 19.89 11.64 -9.63
CA ASN A 181 20.84 11.21 -10.65
C ASN A 181 21.34 9.75 -10.44
N ILE A 182 20.47 8.86 -9.91
CA ILE A 182 20.74 7.44 -9.73
C ILE A 182 20.33 6.72 -11.02
N LYS A 183 21.21 5.91 -11.58
CA LYS A 183 20.93 5.13 -12.78
C LYS A 183 20.12 3.87 -12.44
N LYS A 184 19.41 3.36 -13.44
CA LYS A 184 18.58 2.16 -13.25
C LYS A 184 19.36 0.95 -12.73
N ASP A 185 20.57 0.74 -13.23
CA ASP A 185 21.48 -0.34 -12.83
C ASP A 185 22.05 -0.21 -11.40
N GLU A 186 21.88 0.95 -10.79
CA GLU A 186 22.25 1.24 -9.40
C GLU A 186 21.06 1.05 -8.43
N ILE A 187 19.87 0.63 -8.92
CA ILE A 187 18.66 0.48 -8.14
C ILE A 187 18.40 -1.00 -7.87
N ALA A 188 18.22 -1.37 -6.61
CA ALA A 188 17.61 -2.62 -6.20
C ALA A 188 16.25 -2.35 -5.57
N ALA A 189 15.22 -3.12 -5.94
CA ALA A 189 13.89 -3.07 -5.34
C ALA A 189 13.54 -4.40 -4.71
N ILE A 190 13.03 -4.38 -3.48
CA ILE A 190 12.67 -5.56 -2.70
C ILE A 190 11.19 -5.53 -2.40
N GLY A 191 10.46 -6.60 -2.72
CA GLY A 191 9.01 -6.64 -2.52
C GLY A 191 8.44 -8.05 -2.41
N ASP A 192 7.16 -8.14 -2.10
CA ASP A 192 6.49 -9.43 -1.87
C ASP A 192 5.08 -9.54 -2.45
N ASN A 193 4.42 -8.42 -2.84
CA ASN A 193 3.02 -8.45 -3.26
C ASN A 193 2.77 -7.64 -4.56
N LEU A 194 1.53 -7.68 -5.06
CA LEU A 194 1.12 -7.06 -6.32
C LEU A 194 1.45 -5.58 -6.42
N ASN A 195 1.34 -4.82 -5.32
CA ASN A 195 1.68 -3.41 -5.30
C ASN A 195 3.19 -3.14 -5.45
N ASP A 196 4.04 -4.17 -5.37
CA ASP A 196 5.49 -4.10 -5.57
C ASP A 196 5.90 -4.43 -7.02
N GLU A 197 4.99 -5.02 -7.81
CA GLU A 197 5.30 -5.48 -9.17
C GLU A 197 5.99 -4.39 -10.00
N SER A 198 5.43 -3.18 -9.99
CA SER A 198 5.95 -2.07 -10.79
C SER A 198 7.38 -1.68 -10.41
N MET A 199 7.74 -1.68 -9.12
CA MET A 199 9.10 -1.35 -8.70
C MET A 199 10.10 -2.49 -8.94
N ILE A 200 9.67 -3.74 -8.80
CA ILE A 200 10.49 -4.91 -9.11
C ILE A 200 10.88 -4.92 -10.61
N ARG A 201 9.95 -4.60 -11.50
CA ARG A 201 10.21 -4.48 -12.94
C ARG A 201 11.03 -3.24 -13.32
N ALA A 202 10.87 -2.15 -12.57
CA ALA A 202 11.53 -0.88 -12.86
C ALA A 202 13.00 -0.88 -12.45
N ALA A 203 13.37 -1.56 -11.39
CA ALA A 203 14.73 -1.60 -10.85
C ALA A 203 15.74 -2.29 -11.78
N GLY A 204 17.02 -2.03 -11.57
CA GLY A 204 18.11 -2.80 -12.18
C GLY A 204 18.19 -4.21 -11.62
N VAL A 205 17.93 -4.35 -10.31
CA VAL A 205 17.81 -5.65 -9.64
C VAL A 205 16.49 -5.70 -8.87
N GLY A 206 15.54 -6.50 -9.33
CA GLY A 206 14.32 -6.84 -8.60
C GLY A 206 14.56 -8.03 -7.68
N VAL A 207 14.19 -7.90 -6.42
CA VAL A 207 14.35 -8.93 -5.38
C VAL A 207 12.99 -9.32 -4.83
N ALA A 208 12.65 -10.61 -4.90
CA ALA A 208 11.49 -11.17 -4.24
C ALA A 208 11.82 -11.58 -2.81
N MET A 209 10.95 -11.25 -1.86
CA MET A 209 11.01 -11.83 -0.52
C MET A 209 10.70 -13.34 -0.58
N GLY A 210 11.23 -14.13 0.36
CA GLY A 210 10.96 -15.58 0.42
C GLY A 210 9.48 -15.92 0.56
N ASN A 211 8.72 -15.06 1.26
CA ASN A 211 7.26 -15.14 1.40
C ASN A 211 6.49 -14.45 0.26
N ALA A 212 7.15 -13.98 -0.80
CA ALA A 212 6.49 -13.30 -1.91
C ALA A 212 5.52 -14.22 -2.66
N ILE A 213 4.47 -13.62 -3.22
CA ILE A 213 3.52 -14.31 -4.10
C ILE A 213 4.23 -14.83 -5.36
N PRO A 214 3.71 -15.90 -6.02
CA PRO A 214 4.35 -16.50 -7.19
C PRO A 214 4.73 -15.48 -8.27
N LEU A 215 3.83 -14.57 -8.63
CA LEU A 215 4.08 -13.55 -9.64
C LEU A 215 5.35 -12.72 -9.34
N ILE A 216 5.55 -12.31 -8.11
CA ILE A 216 6.71 -11.49 -7.72
C ILE A 216 8.00 -12.34 -7.78
N LYS A 217 7.95 -13.62 -7.40
CA LYS A 217 9.07 -14.54 -7.54
C LYS A 217 9.44 -14.77 -9.01
N ASP A 218 8.45 -14.85 -9.89
CA ASP A 218 8.65 -15.12 -11.32
C ASP A 218 9.29 -13.94 -12.06
N ILE A 219 9.01 -12.70 -11.63
CA ILE A 219 9.54 -11.49 -12.29
C ILE A 219 10.83 -10.97 -11.67
N ALA A 220 11.17 -11.38 -10.45
CA ALA A 220 12.38 -10.95 -9.75
C ALA A 220 13.61 -11.70 -10.27
N GLN A 221 14.77 -11.03 -10.30
CA GLN A 221 16.06 -11.64 -10.64
C GLN A 221 16.64 -12.45 -9.48
N VAL A 222 16.30 -12.09 -8.25
CA VAL A 222 16.83 -12.71 -7.03
C VAL A 222 15.69 -12.96 -6.04
N THR A 223 15.77 -14.07 -5.30
CA THR A 223 14.90 -14.30 -4.13
C THR A 223 15.74 -14.27 -2.86
N THR A 224 15.31 -13.48 -1.89
CA THR A 224 15.92 -13.43 -0.56
C THR A 224 15.16 -14.30 0.45
N LYS A 225 15.50 -14.20 1.73
CA LYS A 225 14.82 -14.91 2.83
C LYS A 225 13.42 -14.35 3.11
N ASN A 226 12.67 -15.04 3.97
CA ASN A 226 11.35 -14.60 4.40
C ASN A 226 11.42 -13.31 5.26
N ASN A 227 10.27 -12.68 5.43
CA ASN A 227 10.12 -11.49 6.27
C ASN A 227 10.42 -11.73 7.76
N ASN A 228 10.25 -12.96 8.26
CA ASN A 228 10.58 -13.40 9.61
C ASN A 228 12.00 -13.98 9.76
N GLU A 229 12.83 -13.89 8.72
CA GLU A 229 14.21 -14.36 8.65
C GLU A 229 15.18 -13.24 8.25
N ASP A 230 14.81 -12.00 8.52
CA ASP A 230 15.60 -10.81 8.18
C ASP A 230 15.97 -10.70 6.68
N GLY A 231 15.05 -11.10 5.78
CA GLY A 231 15.30 -11.22 4.34
C GLY A 231 15.81 -9.93 3.70
N VAL A 232 15.31 -8.76 4.11
CA VAL A 232 15.79 -7.45 3.62
C VAL A 232 17.23 -7.21 4.06
N ALA A 233 17.54 -7.39 5.34
CA ALA A 233 18.89 -7.19 5.85
C ALA A 233 19.88 -8.20 5.21
N TYR A 234 19.47 -9.43 5.00
CA TYR A 234 20.28 -10.46 4.35
C TYR A 234 20.72 -10.02 2.94
N ILE A 235 19.80 -9.60 2.08
CA ILE A 235 20.14 -9.22 0.71
C ILE A 235 20.93 -7.91 0.63
N LEU A 236 20.65 -6.94 1.50
CA LEU A 236 21.43 -5.70 1.59
C LEU A 236 22.89 -5.99 1.96
N ASN A 237 23.14 -6.89 2.92
CA ASN A 237 24.49 -7.30 3.28
C ASN A 237 25.22 -8.02 2.12
N GLN A 238 24.49 -8.73 1.25
CA GLN A 238 25.10 -9.33 0.05
C GLN A 238 25.54 -8.24 -0.93
N PHE A 239 24.65 -7.29 -1.24
CA PHE A 239 25.01 -6.17 -2.13
C PHE A 239 26.19 -5.34 -1.62
N ILE A 240 26.29 -5.12 -0.31
CA ILE A 240 27.44 -4.42 0.29
C ILE A 240 28.74 -5.20 0.07
N LYS A 241 28.74 -6.51 0.28
CA LYS A 241 29.93 -7.38 0.07
C LYS A 241 30.35 -7.40 -1.39
N ASP A 242 29.39 -7.52 -2.31
CA ASP A 242 29.66 -7.58 -3.76
C ASP A 242 30.25 -6.26 -4.27
N ASN A 243 29.81 -5.12 -3.71
CA ASN A 243 30.35 -3.81 -4.05
C ASN A 243 31.74 -3.54 -3.45
N GLN A 244 32.11 -4.20 -2.36
CA GLN A 244 33.45 -4.09 -1.76
C GLN A 244 34.51 -4.92 -2.50
N GLN A 245 34.08 -5.84 -3.37
CA GLN A 245 34.98 -6.71 -4.16
C GLN A 245 35.25 -6.18 -5.57
N LYS A 246 34.58 -5.09 -5.96
CA LYS A 246 34.79 -4.38 -7.23
C LYS A 246 35.71 -3.16 -7.03
#